data_be1bad01746e9cd0655b85fdc566acf0
#
_entry.id   be1bad01746e9cd0655b85fdc566acf0
#
_cell.length_a   1.000
_cell.length_b   1.000
_cell.length_c   1.000
_cell.angle_alpha   90.00
_cell.angle_beta   90.00
_cell.angle_gamma   90.00
#
_symmetry.space_group_name_H-M   'P 1'
#
loop_
_entity.id
_entity.type
_entity.pdbx_description
1 polymer ?
#
loop_
_entity_poly.entity_id
_entity_poly.type
_entity_poly.pdbx_seq_one_letter_code
_entity_poly.pdbx_strand_id
1 'polypeptide(L)'
;VDPDRIFVSGYSAGGHLAASIGVFWNRPFLHELTRLSPDDMRPAGLVLAYPVITSGEYAHAGSMRNLLGEKYGDAALTELVSLEKQVSAETPPTFIWSTVTDAVVPVENTLLFACALQRHKVDYELHVYPRGPHGLALVTEDTIEIGNAAELQDIADWPDHAAVFIRRICAGERCD
;
A
#
# COMPACT_ATOMS: atom_id res chain seq x y z
N VAL A 1 22.35 -5.10 7.92
CA VAL A 1 20.91 -5.22 7.65
C VAL A 1 20.72 -6.51 6.86
N ASP A 2 19.72 -7.31 7.22
CA ASP A 2 19.34 -8.52 6.52
C ASP A 2 18.49 -8.14 5.30
N PRO A 3 18.96 -8.36 4.06
CA PRO A 3 18.22 -7.96 2.85
C PRO A 3 16.88 -8.71 2.69
N ASP A 4 16.79 -9.94 3.21
CA ASP A 4 15.58 -10.76 3.12
C ASP A 4 14.49 -10.35 4.12
N ARG A 5 14.75 -9.30 4.93
CA ARG A 5 13.84 -8.77 5.97
C ARG A 5 13.59 -7.28 5.84
N ILE A 6 13.67 -6.74 4.63
CA ILE A 6 13.36 -5.34 4.36
C ILE A 6 11.90 -5.21 3.95
N PHE A 7 11.11 -4.52 4.77
CA PHE A 7 9.72 -4.16 4.45
C PHE A 7 9.66 -2.71 4.00
N VAL A 8 8.81 -2.45 3.01
CA VAL A 8 8.53 -1.07 2.56
C VAL A 8 7.19 -0.63 3.11
N SER A 9 7.18 0.48 3.84
CA SER A 9 5.96 1.06 4.40
C SER A 9 5.61 2.37 3.70
N GLY A 10 4.30 2.61 3.51
CA GLY A 10 3.82 3.84 2.91
C GLY A 10 2.40 4.21 3.33
N TYR A 11 2.16 5.51 3.41
CA TYR A 11 0.93 6.13 3.87
C TYR A 11 0.35 7.00 2.75
N SER A 12 -0.94 6.94 2.48
CA SER A 12 -1.60 7.82 1.51
C SER A 12 -0.92 7.77 0.12
N ALA A 13 -0.47 8.89 -0.41
CA ALA A 13 0.34 8.94 -1.65
C ALA A 13 1.69 8.20 -1.51
N GLY A 14 2.29 8.19 -0.32
CA GLY A 14 3.47 7.36 -0.01
C GLY A 14 3.15 5.87 -0.04
N GLY A 15 1.90 5.48 0.24
CA GLY A 15 1.38 4.13 0.04
C GLY A 15 1.39 3.72 -1.44
N HIS A 16 1.08 4.64 -2.35
CA HIS A 16 1.21 4.41 -3.79
C HIS A 16 2.67 4.12 -4.19
N LEU A 17 3.62 4.92 -3.68
CA LEU A 17 5.04 4.70 -3.95
C LEU A 17 5.51 3.36 -3.40
N ALA A 18 5.15 3.01 -2.16
CA ALA A 18 5.49 1.73 -1.56
C ALA A 18 4.90 0.54 -2.34
N ALA A 19 3.62 0.62 -2.71
CA ALA A 19 2.96 -0.39 -3.53
C ALA A 19 3.58 -0.50 -4.93
N SER A 20 4.00 0.64 -5.54
CA SER A 20 4.70 0.66 -6.84
C SER A 20 5.99 -0.17 -6.80
N ILE A 21 6.78 -0.04 -5.74
CA ILE A 21 7.97 -0.88 -5.57
C ILE A 21 7.55 -2.36 -5.50
N GLY A 22 6.50 -2.70 -4.76
CA GLY A 22 6.02 -4.07 -4.62
C GLY A 22 5.54 -4.71 -5.92
N VAL A 23 4.91 -3.96 -6.83
CA VAL A 23 4.39 -4.52 -8.09
C VAL A 23 5.36 -4.40 -9.26
N PHE A 24 6.41 -3.55 -9.15
CA PHE A 24 7.34 -3.29 -10.24
C PHE A 24 8.77 -3.76 -10.00
N TRP A 25 9.11 -4.27 -8.82
CA TRP A 25 10.49 -4.63 -8.44
C TRP A 25 11.20 -5.51 -9.49
N ASN A 26 10.49 -6.38 -10.20
CA ASN A 26 11.02 -7.30 -11.22
C ASN A 26 10.77 -6.83 -12.67
N ARG A 27 10.29 -5.59 -12.88
CA ARG A 27 10.02 -5.08 -14.23
C ARG A 27 11.28 -4.54 -14.90
N PRO A 28 11.52 -4.88 -16.19
CA PRO A 28 12.75 -4.46 -16.91
C PRO A 28 13.02 -2.96 -16.85
N PHE A 29 11.98 -2.11 -17.02
CA PHE A 29 12.15 -0.67 -17.00
C PHE A 29 12.74 -0.14 -15.69
N LEU A 30 12.43 -0.78 -14.55
CA LEU A 30 12.96 -0.36 -13.25
C LEU A 30 14.44 -0.71 -13.12
N HIS A 31 14.87 -1.86 -13.67
CA HIS A 31 16.28 -2.27 -13.72
C HIS A 31 17.11 -1.34 -14.62
N GLU A 32 16.54 -0.96 -15.76
CA GLU A 32 17.20 -0.02 -16.69
C GLU A 32 17.42 1.35 -16.04
N LEU A 33 16.44 1.83 -15.26
CA LEU A 33 16.51 3.10 -14.56
C LEU A 33 17.47 3.08 -13.36
N THR A 34 17.42 2.04 -12.54
CA THR A 34 18.15 1.97 -11.27
C THR A 34 19.53 1.33 -11.40
N ARG A 35 19.71 0.49 -12.41
CA ARG A 35 20.88 -0.40 -12.60
C ARG A 35 21.08 -1.41 -11.45
N LEU A 36 20.03 -1.63 -10.65
CA LEU A 36 20.01 -2.62 -9.59
C LEU A 36 19.48 -3.95 -10.12
N SER A 37 19.89 -5.05 -9.51
CA SER A 37 19.31 -6.37 -9.83
C SER A 37 17.89 -6.49 -9.25
N PRO A 38 17.03 -7.41 -9.77
CA PRO A 38 15.74 -7.70 -9.16
C PRO A 38 15.85 -8.05 -7.67
N ASP A 39 16.84 -8.87 -7.30
CA ASP A 39 17.03 -9.31 -5.93
C ASP A 39 17.37 -8.15 -4.97
N ASP A 40 18.09 -7.12 -5.47
CA ASP A 40 18.40 -5.91 -4.69
C ASP A 40 17.18 -5.01 -4.46
N MET A 41 16.13 -5.15 -5.29
CA MET A 41 14.93 -4.31 -5.23
C MET A 41 13.71 -4.99 -4.62
N ARG A 42 13.76 -6.31 -4.45
CA ARG A 42 12.63 -7.09 -3.92
C ARG A 42 12.41 -6.84 -2.43
N PRO A 43 11.30 -6.24 -2.00
CA PRO A 43 11.00 -6.17 -0.58
C PRO A 43 10.50 -7.52 -0.04
N ALA A 44 10.77 -7.79 1.23
CA ALA A 44 10.24 -8.95 1.93
C ALA A 44 8.72 -8.87 2.13
N GLY A 45 8.18 -7.66 2.21
CA GLY A 45 6.75 -7.37 2.31
C GLY A 45 6.44 -5.89 2.28
N LEU A 46 5.15 -5.57 2.23
CA LEU A 46 4.62 -4.22 2.21
C LEU A 46 3.75 -3.96 3.46
N VAL A 47 3.80 -2.72 3.96
CA VAL A 47 2.89 -2.23 5.01
C VAL A 47 2.25 -0.93 4.50
N LEU A 48 0.99 -1.00 4.11
CA LEU A 48 0.28 0.08 3.43
C LEU A 48 -0.85 0.64 4.32
N ALA A 49 -0.79 1.92 4.62
CA ALA A 49 -1.79 2.62 5.42
C ALA A 49 -2.61 3.55 4.52
N TYR A 50 -3.92 3.30 4.42
CA TYR A 50 -4.88 4.08 3.60
C TYR A 50 -4.26 4.54 2.25
N PRO A 51 -3.69 3.61 1.46
CA PRO A 51 -2.89 3.96 0.31
C PRO A 51 -3.73 4.48 -0.85
N VAL A 52 -3.21 5.42 -1.61
CA VAL A 52 -3.65 5.66 -2.99
C VAL A 52 -3.21 4.47 -3.83
N ILE A 53 -4.10 3.89 -4.63
CA ILE A 53 -3.82 2.68 -5.43
C ILE A 53 -4.28 2.86 -6.88
N THR A 54 -5.57 3.19 -7.07
CA THR A 54 -6.15 3.23 -8.42
C THR A 54 -6.12 4.62 -9.03
N SER A 55 -6.01 4.68 -10.35
CA SER A 55 -6.24 5.85 -11.16
C SER A 55 -7.62 5.84 -11.87
N GLY A 56 -8.45 4.84 -11.55
CA GLY A 56 -9.80 4.66 -12.10
C GLY A 56 -10.88 5.48 -11.39
N GLU A 57 -12.07 4.89 -11.26
CA GLU A 57 -13.26 5.53 -10.68
C GLU A 57 -13.05 6.09 -9.27
N TYR A 58 -12.29 5.38 -8.43
CA TYR A 58 -12.02 5.74 -7.04
C TYR A 58 -10.67 6.46 -6.84
N ALA A 59 -10.13 7.03 -7.91
CA ALA A 59 -8.84 7.69 -7.87
C ALA A 59 -8.85 8.92 -6.95
N HIS A 60 -7.79 9.09 -6.16
CA HIS A 60 -7.47 10.40 -5.61
C HIS A 60 -6.85 11.27 -6.71
N ALA A 61 -7.69 12.04 -7.41
CA ALA A 61 -7.32 12.78 -8.62
C ALA A 61 -6.14 13.75 -8.40
N GLY A 62 -6.01 14.33 -7.19
CA GLY A 62 -4.90 15.20 -6.83
C GLY A 62 -3.56 14.48 -6.89
N SER A 63 -3.47 13.27 -6.31
CA SER A 63 -2.27 12.44 -6.36
C SER A 63 -1.91 12.06 -7.80
N MET A 64 -2.89 11.66 -8.60
CA MET A 64 -2.65 11.27 -9.99
C MET A 64 -2.18 12.43 -10.87
N ARG A 65 -2.74 13.64 -10.67
CA ARG A 65 -2.25 14.85 -11.36
C ARG A 65 -0.82 15.19 -10.97
N ASN A 66 -0.49 15.13 -9.69
CA ASN A 66 0.85 15.40 -9.21
C ASN A 66 1.87 14.37 -9.72
N LEU A 67 1.49 13.09 -9.76
CA LEU A 67 2.34 12.01 -10.24
C LEU A 67 2.61 12.09 -11.74
N LEU A 68 1.58 12.33 -12.54
CA LEU A 68 1.66 12.30 -14.00
C LEU A 68 1.99 13.65 -14.63
N GLY A 69 1.80 14.76 -13.91
CA GLY A 69 2.08 16.10 -14.39
C GLY A 69 1.37 16.39 -15.71
N GLU A 70 2.11 16.87 -16.70
CA GLU A 70 1.58 17.19 -18.04
C GLU A 70 1.03 15.96 -18.79
N LYS A 71 1.39 14.75 -18.38
CA LYS A 71 0.89 13.49 -18.96
C LYS A 71 -0.39 12.99 -18.29
N TYR A 72 -0.98 13.77 -17.38
CA TYR A 72 -2.26 13.40 -16.78
C TYR A 72 -3.34 13.24 -17.86
N GLY A 73 -4.00 12.08 -17.88
CA GLY A 73 -4.96 11.71 -18.92
C GLY A 73 -4.38 10.83 -20.04
N ASP A 74 -3.07 10.57 -20.06
CA ASP A 74 -2.49 9.53 -20.93
C ASP A 74 -3.02 8.16 -20.50
N ALA A 75 -3.66 7.45 -21.43
CA ALA A 75 -4.33 6.18 -21.12
C ALA A 75 -3.34 5.07 -20.68
N ALA A 76 -2.16 5.01 -21.30
CA ALA A 76 -1.16 3.99 -20.97
C ALA A 76 -0.55 4.24 -19.58
N LEU A 77 -0.27 5.49 -19.25
CA LEU A 77 0.23 5.85 -17.92
C LEU A 77 -0.85 5.70 -16.85
N THR A 78 -2.10 6.07 -17.15
CA THR A 78 -3.24 5.84 -16.25
C THR A 78 -3.38 4.36 -15.92
N GLU A 79 -3.28 3.48 -16.92
CA GLU A 79 -3.29 2.03 -16.71
C GLU A 79 -2.08 1.55 -15.89
N LEU A 80 -0.90 2.07 -16.17
CA LEU A 80 0.35 1.70 -15.47
C LEU A 80 0.31 2.07 -13.99
N VAL A 81 -0.23 3.25 -13.64
CA VAL A 81 -0.27 3.72 -12.25
C VAL A 81 -1.51 3.23 -11.48
N SER A 82 -2.39 2.46 -12.09
CA SER A 82 -3.44 1.68 -11.42
C SER A 82 -2.83 0.40 -10.87
N LEU A 83 -2.33 0.47 -9.63
CA LEU A 83 -1.46 -0.58 -9.08
C LEU A 83 -2.19 -1.89 -8.83
N GLU A 84 -3.50 -1.87 -8.60
CA GLU A 84 -4.34 -3.06 -8.53
C GLU A 84 -4.31 -3.92 -9.80
N LYS A 85 -3.99 -3.29 -10.94
CA LYS A 85 -3.85 -3.96 -12.23
C LYS A 85 -2.44 -4.51 -12.48
N GLN A 86 -1.49 -4.09 -11.67
CA GLN A 86 -0.09 -4.48 -11.79
C GLN A 86 0.30 -5.62 -10.84
N VAL A 87 -0.59 -6.02 -9.94
CA VAL A 87 -0.37 -7.14 -9.01
C VAL A 87 -0.15 -8.43 -9.81
N SER A 88 0.82 -9.21 -9.37
CA SER A 88 1.15 -10.53 -9.92
C SER A 88 1.46 -11.51 -8.78
N ALA A 89 1.68 -12.78 -9.10
CA ALA A 89 2.12 -13.77 -8.11
C ALA A 89 3.49 -13.45 -7.47
N GLU A 90 4.25 -12.54 -8.08
CA GLU A 90 5.55 -12.08 -7.58
C GLU A 90 5.44 -10.87 -6.64
N THR A 91 4.24 -10.30 -6.49
CA THR A 91 4.02 -9.19 -5.55
C THR A 91 4.28 -9.67 -4.12
N PRO A 92 5.04 -8.93 -3.31
CA PRO A 92 5.36 -9.35 -1.94
C PRO A 92 4.14 -9.43 -1.04
N PRO A 93 4.19 -10.24 0.03
CA PRO A 93 3.17 -10.26 1.08
C PRO A 93 2.85 -8.85 1.58
N THR A 94 1.57 -8.57 1.80
CA THR A 94 1.12 -7.20 2.05
C THR A 94 0.21 -7.10 3.26
N PHE A 95 0.59 -6.28 4.24
CA PHE A 95 -0.33 -5.75 5.25
C PHE A 95 -0.92 -4.45 4.75
N ILE A 96 -2.25 -4.32 4.77
CA ILE A 96 -2.94 -3.13 4.25
C ILE A 96 -4.13 -2.77 5.12
N TRP A 97 -4.32 -1.48 5.39
CA TRP A 97 -5.48 -1.01 6.13
C TRP A 97 -6.00 0.34 5.67
N SER A 98 -7.27 0.61 5.95
CA SER A 98 -7.93 1.90 5.74
C SER A 98 -9.20 2.03 6.59
N THR A 99 -9.87 3.18 6.50
CA THR A 99 -11.17 3.42 7.14
C THR A 99 -12.26 3.60 6.09
N VAL A 100 -13.49 3.15 6.40
CA VAL A 100 -14.64 3.27 5.49
C VAL A 100 -15.03 4.73 5.26
N THR A 101 -14.83 5.60 6.26
CA THR A 101 -15.25 7.00 6.21
C THR A 101 -14.14 7.95 5.76
N ASP A 102 -13.05 7.44 5.20
CA ASP A 102 -12.00 8.28 4.60
C ASP A 102 -12.59 9.04 3.39
N ALA A 103 -12.72 10.37 3.55
CA ALA A 103 -13.29 11.24 2.53
C ALA A 103 -12.27 11.74 1.49
N VAL A 104 -10.98 11.40 1.65
CA VAL A 104 -9.88 11.84 0.78
C VAL A 104 -9.44 10.73 -0.16
N VAL A 105 -9.14 9.55 0.40
CA VAL A 105 -8.80 8.36 -0.38
C VAL A 105 -9.86 7.30 -0.12
N PRO A 106 -10.78 7.07 -1.08
CA PRO A 106 -11.86 6.10 -0.93
C PRO A 106 -11.34 4.71 -0.56
N VAL A 107 -12.03 4.03 0.37
CA VAL A 107 -11.68 2.69 0.85
C VAL A 107 -11.53 1.66 -0.27
N GLU A 108 -12.17 1.90 -1.40
CA GLU A 108 -12.08 1.08 -2.61
C GLU A 108 -10.65 0.93 -3.12
N ASN A 109 -9.76 1.92 -2.90
CA ASN A 109 -8.34 1.77 -3.21
C ASN A 109 -7.74 0.54 -2.51
N THR A 110 -7.98 0.43 -1.21
CA THR A 110 -7.54 -0.70 -0.37
C THR A 110 -8.21 -2.00 -0.80
N LEU A 111 -9.53 -1.99 -1.02
CA LEU A 111 -10.28 -3.18 -1.41
C LEU A 111 -9.89 -3.71 -2.79
N LEU A 112 -9.66 -2.82 -3.78
CA LEU A 112 -9.22 -3.20 -5.12
C LEU A 112 -7.84 -3.88 -5.09
N PHE A 113 -6.92 -3.34 -4.29
CA PHE A 113 -5.59 -3.94 -4.14
C PHE A 113 -5.66 -5.31 -3.46
N ALA A 114 -6.40 -5.42 -2.36
CA ALA A 114 -6.62 -6.69 -1.65
C ALA A 114 -7.27 -7.75 -2.56
N CYS A 115 -8.29 -7.37 -3.34
CA CYS A 115 -8.91 -8.25 -4.33
C CYS A 115 -7.92 -8.71 -5.42
N ALA A 116 -6.98 -7.84 -5.82
CA ALA A 116 -5.94 -8.22 -6.77
C ALA A 116 -4.92 -9.18 -6.14
N LEU A 117 -4.47 -8.94 -4.91
CA LEU A 117 -3.62 -9.85 -4.16
C LEU A 117 -4.26 -11.24 -4.04
N GLN A 118 -5.55 -11.30 -3.65
CA GLN A 118 -6.32 -12.54 -3.54
C GLN A 118 -6.36 -13.31 -4.87
N ARG A 119 -6.62 -12.63 -5.99
CA ARG A 119 -6.67 -13.26 -7.32
C ARG A 119 -5.34 -13.90 -7.72
N HIS A 120 -4.24 -13.28 -7.31
CA HIS A 120 -2.88 -13.76 -7.61
C HIS A 120 -2.29 -14.66 -6.51
N LYS A 121 -3.09 -15.02 -5.48
CA LYS A 121 -2.68 -15.88 -4.36
C LYS A 121 -1.46 -15.33 -3.61
N VAL A 122 -1.34 -14.02 -3.54
CA VAL A 122 -0.35 -13.34 -2.73
C VAL A 122 -0.87 -13.31 -1.29
N ASP A 123 -0.01 -13.61 -0.34
CA ASP A 123 -0.35 -13.54 1.10
C ASP A 123 -0.60 -12.09 1.53
N TYR A 124 -1.71 -11.84 2.22
CA TYR A 124 -2.03 -10.50 2.69
C TYR A 124 -2.84 -10.52 3.99
N GLU A 125 -2.78 -9.41 4.71
CA GLU A 125 -3.61 -9.13 5.87
C GLU A 125 -4.30 -7.78 5.65
N LEU A 126 -5.64 -7.77 5.75
CA LEU A 126 -6.49 -6.61 5.46
C LEU A 126 -7.25 -6.18 6.71
N HIS A 127 -7.13 -4.91 7.08
CA HIS A 127 -7.96 -4.29 8.10
C HIS A 127 -8.77 -3.13 7.51
N VAL A 128 -10.08 -3.16 7.68
CA VAL A 128 -10.97 -2.07 7.28
C VAL A 128 -11.75 -1.63 8.51
N TYR A 129 -11.42 -0.47 9.03
CA TYR A 129 -12.07 0.10 10.21
C TYR A 129 -13.33 0.88 9.81
N PRO A 130 -14.41 0.84 10.62
CA PRO A 130 -15.69 1.41 10.23
C PRO A 130 -15.68 2.93 10.11
N ARG A 131 -14.77 3.62 10.81
CA ARG A 131 -14.71 5.08 10.87
C ARG A 131 -13.27 5.58 11.03
N GLY A 132 -13.03 6.80 10.63
CA GLY A 132 -11.79 7.54 10.80
C GLY A 132 -11.54 8.47 9.62
N PRO A 133 -10.95 9.66 9.85
CA PRO A 133 -10.53 10.57 8.78
C PRO A 133 -9.28 10.03 8.07
N HIS A 134 -8.92 10.66 6.96
CA HIS A 134 -7.66 10.39 6.29
C HIS A 134 -6.46 10.85 7.12
N GLY A 135 -5.32 10.17 6.98
CA GLY A 135 -4.06 10.65 7.53
C GLY A 135 -3.82 10.32 9.00
N LEU A 136 -4.44 9.27 9.51
CA LEU A 136 -4.36 8.88 10.93
C LEU A 136 -2.96 8.48 11.43
N ALA A 137 -2.06 8.09 10.55
CA ALA A 137 -0.70 7.66 10.88
C ALA A 137 -0.69 6.64 12.04
N LEU A 138 -0.08 6.98 13.18
CA LEU A 138 -0.02 6.11 14.35
C LEU A 138 -1.21 6.25 15.31
N VAL A 139 -2.19 7.09 14.98
CA VAL A 139 -3.38 7.35 15.80
C VAL A 139 -3.02 7.89 17.21
N THR A 140 -1.98 8.71 17.28
CA THR A 140 -1.55 9.38 18.51
C THR A 140 -1.97 10.84 18.50
N GLU A 141 -1.99 11.49 19.65
CA GLU A 141 -2.29 12.93 19.78
C GLU A 141 -1.37 13.79 18.91
N ASP A 142 -0.12 13.35 18.69
CA ASP A 142 0.86 14.05 17.86
C ASP A 142 0.61 13.86 16.34
N THR A 143 -0.16 12.85 15.94
CA THR A 143 -0.39 12.48 14.53
C THR A 143 -1.80 12.77 14.03
N ILE A 144 -2.73 13.09 14.92
CA ILE A 144 -4.13 13.40 14.57
C ILE A 144 -4.36 14.90 14.68
N GLU A 145 -4.52 15.56 13.54
CA GLU A 145 -4.88 16.99 13.51
C GLU A 145 -6.37 17.24 13.81
N ILE A 146 -7.23 16.26 13.56
CA ILE A 146 -8.69 16.39 13.64
C ILE A 146 -9.27 15.17 14.36
N GLY A 147 -9.84 15.38 15.52
CA GLY A 147 -10.55 14.35 16.27
C GLY A 147 -9.90 14.03 17.61
N ASN A 148 -10.60 13.22 18.38
CA ASN A 148 -10.11 12.75 19.67
C ASN A 148 -9.46 11.37 19.46
N ALA A 149 -8.15 11.25 19.70
CA ALA A 149 -7.43 9.97 19.60
C ALA A 149 -8.11 8.87 20.43
N ALA A 150 -8.74 9.23 21.54
CA ALA A 150 -9.48 8.31 22.38
C ALA A 150 -10.71 7.68 21.69
N GLU A 151 -11.30 8.35 20.69
CA GLU A 151 -12.44 7.83 19.92
C GLU A 151 -12.02 6.86 18.80
N LEU A 152 -10.72 6.78 18.51
CA LEU A 152 -10.12 5.97 17.44
C LEU A 152 -9.19 4.88 17.98
N GLN A 153 -9.37 4.51 19.24
CA GLN A 153 -8.55 3.48 19.92
C GLN A 153 -8.64 2.11 19.22
N ASP A 154 -9.75 1.82 18.57
CA ASP A 154 -9.97 0.62 17.76
C ASP A 154 -9.05 0.55 16.51
N ILE A 155 -8.41 1.68 16.14
CA ILE A 155 -7.45 1.73 15.02
C ILE A 155 -6.01 1.79 15.55
N ALA A 156 -5.81 2.28 16.78
CA ALA A 156 -4.49 2.60 17.33
C ALA A 156 -3.56 1.38 17.47
N ASP A 157 -4.10 0.17 17.46
CA ASP A 157 -3.35 -1.10 17.55
C ASP A 157 -2.90 -1.65 16.19
N TRP A 158 -3.22 -0.98 15.06
CA TRP A 158 -2.76 -1.44 13.75
C TRP A 158 -1.24 -1.66 13.64
N PRO A 159 -0.35 -0.89 14.31
CA PRO A 159 1.09 -1.16 14.26
C PRO A 159 1.46 -2.49 14.91
N ASP A 160 0.74 -2.91 15.96
CA ASP A 160 0.95 -4.21 16.60
C ASP A 160 0.54 -5.36 15.68
N HIS A 161 -0.59 -5.21 14.97
CA HIS A 161 -1.00 -6.17 13.93
C HIS A 161 0.04 -6.24 12.81
N ALA A 162 0.51 -5.11 12.31
CA ALA A 162 1.57 -5.07 11.30
C ALA A 162 2.87 -5.74 11.80
N ALA A 163 3.23 -5.54 13.07
CA ALA A 163 4.39 -6.19 13.66
C ALA A 163 4.22 -7.73 13.79
N VAL A 164 3.01 -8.20 14.06
CA VAL A 164 2.69 -9.65 14.04
C VAL A 164 2.82 -10.19 12.62
N PHE A 165 2.23 -9.50 11.63
CA PHE A 165 2.35 -9.85 10.20
C PHE A 165 3.81 -9.94 9.77
N ILE A 166 4.64 -8.94 10.07
CA ILE A 166 6.07 -8.91 9.74
C ILE A 166 6.80 -10.12 10.34
N ARG A 167 6.55 -10.43 11.62
CA ARG A 167 7.18 -11.58 12.27
C ARG A 167 6.80 -12.90 11.61
N ARG A 168 5.52 -13.07 11.23
CA ARG A 168 5.02 -14.25 10.53
C ARG A 168 5.73 -14.44 9.19
N ILE A 169 5.80 -13.37 8.38
CA ILE A 169 6.50 -13.42 7.08
C ILE A 169 7.99 -13.74 7.26
N CYS A 170 8.68 -13.11 8.24
CA CYS A 170 10.08 -13.39 8.53
C CYS A 170 10.33 -14.82 9.04
N ALA A 171 9.33 -15.48 9.62
CA ALA A 171 9.39 -16.89 10.03
C ALA A 171 9.11 -17.87 8.87
N GLY A 172 8.75 -17.37 7.68
CA GLY A 172 8.40 -18.19 6.53
C GLY A 172 7.01 -18.83 6.62
N GLU A 173 6.17 -18.36 7.52
CA GLU A 173 4.78 -18.80 7.67
C GLU A 173 3.92 -18.15 6.59
N ARG A 174 3.38 -18.96 5.70
CA ARG A 174 2.44 -18.52 4.65
C ARG A 174 1.03 -19.02 4.98
N CYS A 175 0.02 -18.28 4.52
CA CYS A 175 -1.35 -18.78 4.52
C CYS A 175 -1.48 -19.82 3.38
N ASP A 176 -1.75 -21.09 3.74
CA ASP A 176 -2.02 -22.19 2.79
C ASP A 176 -3.40 -22.01 2.13
#